data_7cdde701e8245d1221c19bc0d33350a8
#
_entry.id   7cdde701e8245d1221c19bc0d33350a8
#
_cell.length_a   1.000
_cell.length_b   1.000
_cell.length_c   1.000
_cell.angle_alpha   90.00
_cell.angle_beta   90.00
_cell.angle_gamma   90.00
#
_symmetry.space_group_name_H-M   'P 1'
#
loop_
_entity.id
_entity.type
_entity.pdbx_description
1 polymer ?
#
loop_
_entity_poly.entity_id
_entity_poly.type
_entity_poly.pdbx_seq_one_letter_code
_entity_poly.pdbx_strand_id
1 'polypeptide(L)'
;MAKAYGATRALSGIDLTVESGRIFGFLGPNGAGKTTTIRILLDLIRPDAGAATVLGFDCQRQSLEVRRRVGYLPGDLRLYESMRGDEFLDFIDSFRPEKRDPAYRRALVDRLDLDLTRRIRALSKGNRQKLGLVQALLHRPNLLVLDEPTSGLDPIVQDEVVRLLEEAAGEGRTVFFSSHVLPEVEKISQSVAIIRAGKIVAIEDVAKLKARSVHVIEVTFAAPPPPGLLALPGVRELRRDGATVHFQAHDGVDAVLKAIATQRVLDLRTQQPSLEDVFLAYYTDPELPQEERRASA
;
A
#
# COMPACT_ATOMS: atom_id res chain seq x y z
N MET A 1 2.93 10.04 17.61
CA MET A 1 3.39 11.35 17.05
C MET A 1 2.22 12.25 16.74
N ALA A 2 2.32 13.56 16.99
CA ALA A 2 1.30 14.56 16.64
C ALA A 2 1.93 15.71 15.83
N LYS A 3 1.13 16.32 14.92
CA LYS A 3 1.57 17.45 14.09
C LYS A 3 0.39 18.33 13.68
N ALA A 4 0.55 19.63 13.82
CA ALA A 4 -0.39 20.62 13.35
C ALA A 4 0.29 21.67 12.44
N TYR A 5 -0.46 22.24 11.51
CA TYR A 5 -0.08 23.37 10.66
C TYR A 5 -1.12 24.48 10.89
N GLY A 6 -0.78 25.41 11.76
CA GLY A 6 -1.76 26.40 12.23
C GLY A 6 -2.96 25.74 12.89
N ALA A 7 -4.16 25.99 12.40
CA ALA A 7 -5.40 25.39 12.91
C ALA A 7 -5.63 23.94 12.43
N THR A 8 -4.91 23.49 11.41
CA THR A 8 -5.12 22.16 10.81
C THR A 8 -4.25 21.11 11.51
N ARG A 9 -4.90 20.15 12.17
CA ARG A 9 -4.21 19.01 12.80
C ARG A 9 -3.98 17.92 11.76
N ALA A 10 -2.75 17.79 11.29
CA ALA A 10 -2.36 16.77 10.29
C ALA A 10 -2.16 15.39 10.90
N LEU A 11 -1.65 15.30 12.14
CA LEU A 11 -1.53 14.06 12.90
C LEU A 11 -2.05 14.27 14.33
N SER A 12 -2.89 13.35 14.79
CA SER A 12 -3.63 13.43 16.06
C SER A 12 -3.19 12.34 17.06
N GLY A 13 -1.88 12.05 17.13
CA GLY A 13 -1.36 11.04 18.05
C GLY A 13 -1.31 9.65 17.39
N ILE A 14 -0.61 9.53 16.25
CA ILE A 14 -0.41 8.21 15.63
C ILE A 14 0.64 7.42 16.41
N ASP A 15 0.34 6.13 16.57
CA ASP A 15 1.26 5.11 17.10
C ASP A 15 1.31 3.96 16.09
N LEU A 16 2.53 3.60 15.64
CA LEU A 16 2.74 2.67 14.55
C LEU A 16 4.09 1.97 14.70
N THR A 17 4.06 0.64 14.59
CA THR A 17 5.27 -0.18 14.50
C THR A 17 5.28 -0.93 13.18
N VAL A 18 6.42 -0.93 12.49
CA VAL A 18 6.64 -1.64 11.23
C VAL A 18 7.78 -2.62 11.42
N GLU A 19 7.53 -3.89 11.12
CA GLU A 19 8.53 -4.95 11.20
C GLU A 19 9.53 -4.86 10.04
N SER A 20 10.80 -5.18 10.33
CA SER A 20 11.84 -5.19 9.30
C SER A 20 11.67 -6.35 8.32
N GLY A 21 12.12 -6.16 7.06
CA GLY A 21 12.09 -7.17 6.02
C GLY A 21 10.71 -7.41 5.40
N ARG A 22 9.75 -6.51 5.65
CA ARG A 22 8.38 -6.61 5.11
C ARG A 22 8.03 -5.44 4.20
N ILE A 23 7.03 -5.66 3.36
CA ILE A 23 6.36 -4.60 2.61
C ILE A 23 5.14 -4.16 3.43
N PHE A 24 5.18 -2.91 3.88
CA PHE A 24 4.15 -2.29 4.69
C PHE A 24 3.44 -1.18 3.93
N GLY A 25 2.13 -1.32 3.76
CA GLY A 25 1.27 -0.33 3.12
C GLY A 25 0.75 0.70 4.12
N PHE A 26 0.81 1.97 3.77
CA PHE A 26 0.25 3.09 4.56
C PHE A 26 -0.88 3.74 3.77
N LEU A 27 -2.10 3.25 4.01
CA LEU A 27 -3.27 3.52 3.20
C LEU A 27 -4.12 4.66 3.80
N GLY A 28 -4.61 5.56 2.95
CA GLY A 28 -5.55 6.60 3.38
C GLY A 28 -5.80 7.63 2.29
N PRO A 29 -6.89 8.40 2.40
CA PRO A 29 -7.22 9.44 1.43
C PRO A 29 -6.19 10.57 1.41
N ASN A 30 -6.29 11.44 0.41
CA ASN A 30 -5.49 12.64 0.35
C ASN A 30 -5.80 13.53 1.56
N GLY A 31 -4.75 14.10 2.16
CA GLY A 31 -4.86 14.89 3.39
C GLY A 31 -4.98 14.09 4.69
N ALA A 32 -4.98 12.73 4.66
CA ALA A 32 -5.07 11.90 5.86
C ALA A 32 -3.87 11.99 6.81
N GLY A 33 -2.72 12.51 6.34
CA GLY A 33 -1.49 12.61 7.13
C GLY A 33 -0.32 11.74 6.65
N LYS A 34 -0.48 10.99 5.54
CA LYS A 34 0.55 10.07 5.00
C LYS A 34 1.90 10.75 4.79
N THR A 35 1.94 11.75 3.91
CA THR A 35 3.16 12.52 3.61
C THR A 35 3.73 13.23 4.84
N THR A 36 2.87 13.71 5.76
CA THR A 36 3.32 14.32 7.02
C THR A 36 4.06 13.30 7.89
N THR A 37 3.53 12.08 8.00
CA THR A 37 4.20 10.98 8.71
C THR A 37 5.56 10.67 8.09
N ILE A 38 5.61 10.46 6.78
CA ILE A 38 6.87 10.19 6.05
C ILE A 38 7.89 11.29 6.28
N ARG A 39 7.49 12.55 6.18
CA ARG A 39 8.40 13.69 6.40
C ARG A 39 8.95 13.75 7.82
N ILE A 40 8.18 13.34 8.82
CA ILE A 40 8.67 13.24 10.22
C ILE A 40 9.69 12.11 10.36
N LEU A 41 9.42 10.93 9.78
CA LEU A 41 10.35 9.79 9.83
C LEU A 41 11.73 10.13 9.24
N LEU A 42 11.79 11.05 8.29
CA LEU A 42 13.01 11.50 7.62
C LEU A 42 13.61 12.80 8.18
N ASP A 43 13.05 13.35 9.27
CA ASP A 43 13.41 14.66 9.85
C ASP A 43 13.40 15.80 8.82
N LEU A 44 12.47 15.74 7.86
CA LEU A 44 12.20 16.84 6.94
C LEU A 44 11.29 17.88 7.58
N ILE A 45 10.49 17.45 8.55
CA ILE A 45 9.71 18.28 9.47
C ILE A 45 9.73 17.64 10.85
N ARG A 46 9.53 18.47 11.90
CA ARG A 46 9.50 17.96 13.29
C ARG A 46 8.06 17.77 13.77
N PRO A 47 7.78 16.70 14.53
CA PRO A 47 6.50 16.57 15.22
C PRO A 47 6.38 17.62 16.32
N ASP A 48 5.14 17.97 16.68
CA ASP A 48 4.87 18.88 17.80
C ASP A 48 4.88 18.10 19.13
N ALA A 49 4.60 16.79 19.10
CA ALA A 49 4.69 15.88 20.23
C ALA A 49 4.96 14.45 19.80
N GLY A 50 5.58 13.68 20.70
CA GLY A 50 6.00 12.30 20.45
C GLY A 50 7.36 12.21 19.78
N ALA A 51 7.77 10.97 19.46
CA ALA A 51 9.05 10.65 18.85
C ALA A 51 8.86 9.55 17.79
N ALA A 52 9.87 9.38 16.93
CA ALA A 52 9.94 8.29 15.98
C ALA A 52 11.36 7.72 15.93
N THR A 53 11.45 6.41 15.73
CA THR A 53 12.69 5.70 15.46
C THR A 53 12.58 4.97 14.13
N VAL A 54 13.67 4.96 13.36
CA VAL A 54 13.77 4.24 12.10
C VAL A 54 15.04 3.42 12.12
N LEU A 55 14.92 2.10 11.91
CA LEU A 55 16.04 1.15 11.98
C LEU A 55 16.83 1.25 13.30
N GLY A 56 16.14 1.54 14.42
CA GLY A 56 16.74 1.72 15.73
C GLY A 56 17.33 3.11 16.01
N PHE A 57 17.35 4.01 15.05
CA PHE A 57 17.87 5.37 15.19
C PHE A 57 16.74 6.38 15.46
N ASP A 58 16.97 7.29 16.41
CA ASP A 58 16.07 8.42 16.64
C ASP A 58 16.05 9.35 15.41
N CYS A 59 14.85 9.59 14.87
CA CYS A 59 14.69 10.32 13.62
C CYS A 59 15.22 11.76 13.67
N GLN A 60 15.21 12.40 14.83
CA GLN A 60 15.67 13.79 14.99
C GLN A 60 17.14 13.86 15.38
N ARG A 61 17.53 13.09 16.41
CA ARG A 61 18.90 13.14 16.96
C ARG A 61 19.92 12.47 16.04
N GLN A 62 19.50 11.48 15.28
CA GLN A 62 20.34 10.65 14.42
C GLN A 62 19.85 10.66 12.97
N SER A 63 19.31 11.80 12.51
CA SER A 63 18.68 11.92 11.20
C SER A 63 19.59 11.59 10.02
N LEU A 64 20.89 11.83 10.13
CA LEU A 64 21.87 11.44 9.10
C LEU A 64 22.01 9.92 8.99
N GLU A 65 22.02 9.22 10.15
CA GLU A 65 22.11 7.74 10.19
C GLU A 65 20.85 7.09 9.59
N VAL A 66 19.68 7.70 9.84
CA VAL A 66 18.42 7.30 9.19
C VAL A 66 18.53 7.48 7.68
N ARG A 67 18.83 8.71 7.21
CA ARG A 67 18.83 9.05 5.77
C ARG A 67 19.89 8.30 4.95
N ARG A 68 21.01 7.91 5.55
CA ARG A 68 22.01 7.06 4.88
C ARG A 68 21.47 5.69 4.53
N ARG A 69 20.56 5.14 5.35
CA ARG A 69 20.01 3.78 5.24
C ARG A 69 18.67 3.73 4.54
N VAL A 70 18.12 4.89 4.17
CA VAL A 70 16.80 5.02 3.57
C VAL A 70 16.91 5.42 2.11
N GLY A 71 16.17 4.73 1.25
CA GLY A 71 15.82 5.17 -0.09
C GLY A 71 14.47 5.90 -0.05
N TYR A 72 14.42 7.14 -0.50
CA TYR A 72 13.23 7.97 -0.40
C TYR A 72 12.73 8.42 -1.76
N LEU A 73 11.44 8.18 -2.00
CA LEU A 73 10.68 8.74 -3.11
C LEU A 73 9.58 9.65 -2.55
N PRO A 74 9.68 10.98 -2.73
CA PRO A 74 8.64 11.91 -2.30
C PRO A 74 7.44 11.89 -3.25
N GLY A 75 6.21 12.10 -2.73
CA GLY A 75 4.99 12.23 -3.55
C GLY A 75 4.97 13.50 -4.41
N ASP A 76 5.59 14.61 -3.94
CA ASP A 76 5.87 15.82 -4.74
C ASP A 76 7.35 15.78 -5.16
N LEU A 77 7.62 15.03 -6.21
CA LEU A 77 8.98 14.79 -6.70
C LEU A 77 9.52 16.01 -7.45
N ARG A 78 10.52 16.65 -6.85
CA ARG A 78 11.26 17.77 -7.46
C ARG A 78 12.66 17.35 -7.81
N LEU A 79 12.97 17.39 -9.09
CA LEU A 79 14.25 17.01 -9.66
C LEU A 79 14.96 18.25 -10.23
N TYR A 80 16.27 18.15 -10.43
CA TYR A 80 17.07 19.21 -11.06
C TYR A 80 16.80 19.25 -12.57
N GLU A 81 15.82 20.04 -12.98
CA GLU A 81 15.26 20.06 -14.34
C GLU A 81 16.28 20.37 -15.46
N SER A 82 17.35 21.08 -15.15
CA SER A 82 18.43 21.40 -16.10
C SER A 82 19.38 20.25 -16.39
N MET A 83 19.45 19.25 -15.49
CA MET A 83 20.31 18.07 -15.62
C MET A 83 19.68 17.05 -16.57
N ARG A 84 20.52 16.17 -17.12
CA ARG A 84 20.11 14.90 -17.74
C ARG A 84 19.88 13.87 -16.67
N GLY A 85 19.18 12.78 -16.99
CA GLY A 85 18.92 11.70 -16.05
C GLY A 85 20.21 11.05 -15.50
N ASP A 86 21.19 10.80 -16.37
CA ASP A 86 22.50 10.25 -16.00
C ASP A 86 23.29 11.19 -15.09
N GLU A 87 23.36 12.48 -15.44
CA GLU A 87 24.03 13.52 -14.64
C GLU A 87 23.40 13.64 -13.24
N PHE A 88 22.08 13.57 -13.17
CA PHE A 88 21.35 13.63 -11.90
C PHE A 88 21.67 12.43 -11.00
N LEU A 89 21.64 11.20 -11.54
CA LEU A 89 21.99 10.02 -10.76
C LEU A 89 23.45 10.03 -10.30
N ASP A 90 24.38 10.49 -11.15
CA ASP A 90 25.78 10.66 -10.77
C ASP A 90 25.96 11.71 -9.67
N PHE A 91 25.21 12.81 -9.75
CA PHE A 91 25.21 13.85 -8.73
C PHE A 91 24.73 13.33 -7.39
N ILE A 92 23.60 12.60 -7.35
CA ILE A 92 23.08 12.00 -6.11
C ILE A 92 24.04 10.97 -5.54
N ASP A 93 24.64 10.12 -6.38
CA ASP A 93 25.63 9.14 -5.95
C ASP A 93 26.89 9.77 -5.37
N SER A 94 27.25 11.00 -5.79
CA SER A 94 28.43 11.69 -5.27
C SER A 94 28.35 12.03 -3.76
N PHE A 95 27.14 12.09 -3.19
CA PHE A 95 26.93 12.31 -1.76
C PHE A 95 27.03 11.03 -0.92
N ARG A 96 27.22 9.86 -1.55
CA ARG A 96 27.26 8.57 -0.87
C ARG A 96 28.68 8.04 -0.80
N PRO A 97 29.14 7.60 0.38
CA PRO A 97 30.47 7.01 0.53
C PRO A 97 30.56 5.58 -0.04
N GLU A 98 29.42 4.92 -0.25
CA GLU A 98 29.36 3.54 -0.71
C GLU A 98 29.78 3.41 -2.17
N LYS A 99 30.36 2.25 -2.51
CA LYS A 99 30.80 1.94 -3.86
C LYS A 99 29.61 1.85 -4.80
N ARG A 100 29.67 2.57 -5.92
CA ARG A 100 28.65 2.50 -6.98
C ARG A 100 28.57 1.10 -7.57
N ASP A 101 27.34 0.66 -7.88
CA ASP A 101 27.06 -0.58 -8.61
C ASP A 101 26.47 -0.23 -10.00
N PRO A 102 27.35 -0.05 -11.03
CA PRO A 102 26.89 0.33 -12.37
C PRO A 102 26.01 -0.74 -13.03
N ALA A 103 26.21 -2.02 -12.69
CA ALA A 103 25.41 -3.11 -13.23
C ALA A 103 23.99 -3.06 -12.69
N TYR A 104 23.83 -2.85 -11.38
CA TYR A 104 22.52 -2.68 -10.75
C TYR A 104 21.79 -1.43 -11.27
N ARG A 105 22.49 -0.30 -11.39
CA ARG A 105 21.94 0.92 -11.99
C ARG A 105 21.39 0.64 -13.38
N ARG A 106 22.18 -0.02 -14.24
CA ARG A 106 21.75 -0.37 -15.60
C ARG A 106 20.52 -1.27 -15.58
N ALA A 107 20.52 -2.30 -14.75
CA ALA A 107 19.37 -3.19 -14.61
C ALA A 107 18.09 -2.45 -14.20
N LEU A 108 18.15 -1.50 -13.24
CA LEU A 108 17.00 -0.68 -12.87
C LEU A 108 16.50 0.20 -14.01
N VAL A 109 17.43 0.83 -14.74
CA VAL A 109 17.12 1.72 -15.88
C VAL A 109 16.45 0.94 -17.00
N ASP A 110 17.01 -0.23 -17.36
CA ASP A 110 16.49 -1.09 -18.42
C ASP A 110 15.10 -1.64 -18.05
N ARG A 111 14.92 -2.12 -16.82
CA ARG A 111 13.63 -2.64 -16.32
C ARG A 111 12.53 -1.60 -16.31
N LEU A 112 12.85 -0.36 -16.00
CA LEU A 112 11.87 0.74 -16.00
C LEU A 112 11.74 1.43 -17.35
N ASP A 113 12.45 0.96 -18.38
CA ASP A 113 12.45 1.56 -19.72
C ASP A 113 12.67 3.09 -19.65
N LEU A 114 13.80 3.51 -19.07
CA LEU A 114 14.09 4.91 -18.78
C LEU A 114 15.27 5.42 -19.62
N ASP A 115 15.01 6.40 -20.49
CA ASP A 115 16.04 7.12 -21.23
C ASP A 115 16.70 8.20 -20.37
N LEU A 116 17.88 7.90 -19.86
CA LEU A 116 18.68 8.82 -19.04
C LEU A 116 19.37 9.93 -19.83
N THR A 117 19.43 9.85 -21.17
CA THR A 117 20.12 10.84 -22.00
C THR A 117 19.36 12.16 -22.11
N ARG A 118 18.06 12.14 -21.82
CA ARG A 118 17.17 13.31 -21.92
C ARG A 118 17.31 14.23 -20.71
N ARG A 119 17.09 15.52 -20.93
CA ARG A 119 16.98 16.49 -19.84
C ARG A 119 15.72 16.22 -19.02
N ILE A 120 15.83 16.33 -17.70
CA ILE A 120 14.72 16.04 -16.76
C ILE A 120 13.48 16.90 -17.04
N ARG A 121 13.66 18.18 -17.45
CA ARG A 121 12.55 19.04 -17.86
C ARG A 121 11.74 18.49 -19.04
N ALA A 122 12.37 17.69 -19.91
CA ALA A 122 11.73 17.09 -21.08
C ALA A 122 11.09 15.71 -20.80
N LEU A 123 11.24 15.18 -19.58
CA LEU A 123 10.63 13.93 -19.17
C LEU A 123 9.14 14.13 -18.86
N SER A 124 8.31 13.14 -19.22
CA SER A 124 6.92 13.04 -18.77
C SER A 124 6.86 12.87 -17.24
N LYS A 125 5.69 13.08 -16.64
CA LYS A 125 5.47 12.83 -15.19
C LYS A 125 5.86 11.40 -14.83
N GLY A 126 5.44 10.40 -15.62
CA GLY A 126 5.80 8.99 -15.39
C GLY A 126 7.31 8.73 -15.47
N ASN A 127 8.01 9.31 -16.45
CA ASN A 127 9.47 9.14 -16.53
C ASN A 127 10.23 9.86 -15.41
N ARG A 128 9.71 10.98 -14.89
CA ARG A 128 10.26 11.59 -13.67
C ARG A 128 10.05 10.68 -12.46
N GLN A 129 8.89 10.04 -12.36
CA GLN A 129 8.58 9.06 -11.30
C GLN A 129 9.51 7.85 -11.36
N LYS A 130 9.74 7.27 -12.57
CA LYS A 130 10.71 6.20 -12.80
C LYS A 130 12.13 6.61 -12.36
N LEU A 131 12.57 7.83 -12.71
CA LEU A 131 13.87 8.35 -12.30
C LEU A 131 13.99 8.48 -10.76
N GLY A 132 12.93 8.94 -10.10
CA GLY A 132 12.86 8.98 -8.64
C GLY A 132 12.92 7.60 -8.00
N LEU A 133 12.28 6.60 -8.60
CA LEU A 133 12.36 5.21 -8.15
C LEU A 133 13.78 4.65 -8.29
N VAL A 134 14.43 4.86 -9.44
CA VAL A 134 15.85 4.48 -9.64
C VAL A 134 16.72 5.12 -8.54
N GLN A 135 16.57 6.42 -8.31
CA GLN A 135 17.32 7.14 -7.26
C GLN A 135 17.10 6.53 -5.86
N ALA A 136 15.85 6.16 -5.53
CA ALA A 136 15.52 5.58 -4.23
C ALA A 136 16.11 4.17 -4.05
N LEU A 137 16.18 3.37 -5.13
CA LEU A 137 16.65 1.98 -5.11
C LEU A 137 18.16 1.83 -5.24
N LEU A 138 18.83 2.79 -5.91
CA LEU A 138 20.19 2.69 -6.47
C LEU A 138 21.26 2.22 -5.49
N HIS A 139 21.18 2.63 -4.23
CA HIS A 139 22.16 2.33 -3.18
C HIS A 139 21.77 1.14 -2.30
N ARG A 140 20.79 0.33 -2.73
CA ARG A 140 20.29 -0.84 -1.99
C ARG A 140 20.02 -0.54 -0.49
N PRO A 141 19.16 0.44 -0.18
CA PRO A 141 18.90 0.87 1.20
C PRO A 141 18.28 -0.24 2.03
N ASN A 142 18.48 -0.21 3.34
CA ASN A 142 17.83 -1.12 4.28
C ASN A 142 16.31 -0.88 4.36
N LEU A 143 15.88 0.37 4.12
CA LEU A 143 14.48 0.77 4.14
C LEU A 143 14.17 1.63 2.92
N LEU A 144 13.14 1.26 2.19
CA LEU A 144 12.53 2.10 1.17
C LEU A 144 11.32 2.82 1.78
N VAL A 145 11.30 4.15 1.69
CA VAL A 145 10.17 5.00 2.08
C VAL A 145 9.63 5.67 0.82
N LEU A 146 8.47 5.23 0.36
CA LEU A 146 7.94 5.62 -0.94
C LEU A 146 6.56 6.27 -0.77
N ASP A 147 6.44 7.52 -1.19
CA ASP A 147 5.17 8.25 -1.14
C ASP A 147 4.49 8.18 -2.52
N GLU A 148 3.45 7.35 -2.63
CA GLU A 148 2.70 7.07 -3.87
C GLU A 148 3.57 6.61 -5.06
N PRO A 149 4.32 5.49 -4.93
CA PRO A 149 5.36 5.11 -5.88
C PRO A 149 4.85 4.81 -7.30
N THR A 150 3.61 4.39 -7.46
CA THR A 150 2.98 4.00 -8.73
C THR A 150 2.21 5.12 -9.41
N SER A 151 2.11 6.29 -8.74
CA SER A 151 1.34 7.43 -9.25
C SER A 151 1.83 7.91 -10.62
N GLY A 152 0.92 7.93 -11.61
CA GLY A 152 1.20 8.42 -12.96
C GLY A 152 2.03 7.48 -13.83
N LEU A 153 2.20 6.22 -13.41
CA LEU A 153 2.77 5.15 -14.21
C LEU A 153 1.66 4.35 -14.91
N ASP A 154 1.99 3.83 -16.09
CA ASP A 154 1.11 2.89 -16.78
C ASP A 154 1.10 1.52 -16.08
N PRO A 155 0.08 0.65 -16.32
CA PRO A 155 -0.08 -0.61 -15.60
C PRO A 155 1.11 -1.56 -15.75
N ILE A 156 1.79 -1.59 -16.89
CA ILE A 156 2.94 -2.48 -17.14
C ILE A 156 4.11 -2.06 -16.24
N VAL A 157 4.37 -0.76 -16.16
CA VAL A 157 5.43 -0.22 -15.30
C VAL A 157 5.05 -0.33 -13.83
N GLN A 158 3.78 -0.17 -13.46
CA GLN A 158 3.31 -0.44 -12.09
C GLN A 158 3.63 -1.87 -11.65
N ASP A 159 3.37 -2.87 -12.51
CA ASP A 159 3.71 -4.27 -12.23
C ASP A 159 5.22 -4.48 -12.06
N GLU A 160 6.03 -3.77 -12.84
CA GLU A 160 7.49 -3.85 -12.70
C GLU A 160 7.99 -3.21 -11.41
N VAL A 161 7.39 -2.08 -10.99
CA VAL A 161 7.66 -1.47 -9.68
C VAL A 161 7.32 -2.44 -8.55
N VAL A 162 6.17 -3.11 -8.62
CA VAL A 162 5.77 -4.13 -7.65
C VAL A 162 6.84 -5.22 -7.53
N ARG A 163 7.31 -5.78 -8.65
CA ARG A 163 8.38 -6.80 -8.66
C ARG A 163 9.68 -6.29 -8.01
N LEU A 164 10.08 -5.05 -8.33
CA LEU A 164 11.26 -4.44 -7.71
C LEU A 164 11.15 -4.32 -6.19
N LEU A 165 9.95 -4.00 -5.68
CA LEU A 165 9.69 -3.90 -4.25
C LEU A 165 9.65 -5.29 -3.57
N GLU A 166 9.05 -6.29 -4.23
CA GLU A 166 9.04 -7.68 -3.76
C GLU A 166 10.46 -8.27 -3.70
N GLU A 167 11.28 -8.04 -4.72
CA GLU A 167 12.69 -8.43 -4.74
C GLU A 167 13.47 -7.75 -3.60
N ALA A 168 13.22 -6.44 -3.40
CA ALA A 168 13.84 -5.71 -2.30
C ALA A 168 13.50 -6.33 -0.94
N ALA A 169 12.24 -6.69 -0.71
CA ALA A 169 11.79 -7.36 0.51
C ALA A 169 12.36 -8.77 0.62
N GLY A 170 12.42 -9.52 -0.49
CA GLY A 170 13.04 -10.86 -0.57
C GLY A 170 14.53 -10.85 -0.22
N GLU A 171 15.23 -9.74 -0.45
CA GLU A 171 16.62 -9.50 -0.01
C GLU A 171 16.72 -9.05 1.47
N GLY A 172 15.62 -9.02 2.22
CA GLY A 172 15.55 -8.62 3.63
C GLY A 172 15.45 -7.11 3.85
N ARG A 173 15.26 -6.32 2.81
CA ARG A 173 15.02 -4.86 2.92
C ARG A 173 13.56 -4.60 3.32
N THR A 174 13.34 -3.55 4.08
CA THR A 174 11.97 -3.12 4.45
C THR A 174 11.43 -2.14 3.41
N VAL A 175 10.16 -2.27 3.08
CA VAL A 175 9.46 -1.32 2.20
C VAL A 175 8.29 -0.72 2.97
N PHE A 176 8.31 0.60 3.13
CA PHE A 176 7.20 1.39 3.65
C PHE A 176 6.70 2.30 2.53
N PHE A 177 5.49 2.07 2.05
CA PHE A 177 4.94 2.90 0.99
C PHE A 177 3.55 3.42 1.32
N SER A 178 3.27 4.65 0.92
CA SER A 178 1.93 5.21 1.00
C SER A 178 1.18 4.98 -0.30
N SER A 179 -0.13 4.75 -0.19
CA SER A 179 -1.05 4.76 -1.32
C SER A 179 -2.44 5.24 -0.88
N HIS A 180 -3.23 5.71 -1.83
CA HIS A 180 -4.66 5.90 -1.68
C HIS A 180 -5.46 4.87 -2.51
N VAL A 181 -4.77 3.95 -3.18
CA VAL A 181 -5.31 2.92 -4.07
C VAL A 181 -5.24 1.57 -3.38
N LEU A 182 -6.38 1.06 -2.92
CA LEU A 182 -6.48 -0.20 -2.18
C LEU A 182 -5.94 -1.42 -2.92
N PRO A 183 -6.30 -1.66 -4.21
CA PRO A 183 -5.80 -2.80 -4.96
C PRO A 183 -4.27 -2.87 -5.03
N GLU A 184 -3.57 -1.73 -5.08
CA GLU A 184 -2.11 -1.70 -5.05
C GLU A 184 -1.56 -2.22 -3.73
N VAL A 185 -2.13 -1.73 -2.61
CA VAL A 185 -1.71 -2.13 -1.26
C VAL A 185 -1.99 -3.62 -1.05
N GLU A 186 -3.17 -4.09 -1.47
CA GLU A 186 -3.57 -5.49 -1.36
C GLU A 186 -2.67 -6.45 -2.14
N LYS A 187 -2.17 -5.98 -3.28
CA LYS A 187 -1.33 -6.78 -4.17
C LYS A 187 0.05 -7.08 -3.59
N ILE A 188 0.67 -6.10 -2.92
CA ILE A 188 2.10 -6.20 -2.55
C ILE A 188 2.38 -6.18 -1.06
N SER A 189 1.46 -5.67 -0.22
CA SER A 189 1.71 -5.54 1.21
C SER A 189 1.45 -6.84 1.97
N GLN A 190 2.29 -7.14 2.95
CA GLN A 190 2.00 -8.14 3.96
C GLN A 190 1.16 -7.56 5.11
N SER A 191 1.37 -6.29 5.41
CA SER A 191 0.63 -5.58 6.45
C SER A 191 0.28 -4.17 6.00
N VAL A 192 -0.82 -3.64 6.51
CA VAL A 192 -1.32 -2.31 6.16
C VAL A 192 -1.77 -1.56 7.41
N ALA A 193 -1.43 -0.27 7.48
CA ALA A 193 -2.08 0.65 8.40
C ALA A 193 -2.99 1.59 7.62
N ILE A 194 -4.21 1.77 8.10
CA ILE A 194 -5.19 2.70 7.53
C ILE A 194 -5.16 3.98 8.37
N ILE A 195 -4.87 5.11 7.72
CA ILE A 195 -4.88 6.43 8.35
C ILE A 195 -6.04 7.27 7.83
N ARG A 196 -6.77 7.91 8.75
CA ARG A 196 -7.87 8.84 8.47
C ARG A 196 -7.82 10.03 9.41
N ALA A 197 -7.93 11.26 8.89
CA ALA A 197 -7.93 12.51 9.68
C ALA A 197 -6.81 12.56 10.75
N GLY A 198 -5.60 12.12 10.37
CA GLY A 198 -4.42 12.12 11.22
C GLY A 198 -4.39 11.06 12.33
N LYS A 199 -5.26 10.04 12.26
CA LYS A 199 -5.29 8.91 13.21
C LYS A 199 -5.17 7.59 12.48
N ILE A 200 -4.47 6.63 13.08
CA ILE A 200 -4.51 5.23 12.64
C ILE A 200 -5.87 4.66 13.06
N VAL A 201 -6.64 4.19 12.10
CA VAL A 201 -7.97 3.58 12.35
C VAL A 201 -7.91 2.06 12.39
N ALA A 202 -6.94 1.46 11.66
CA ALA A 202 -6.68 0.02 11.70
C ALA A 202 -5.22 -0.27 11.35
N ILE A 203 -4.70 -1.39 11.88
CA ILE A 203 -3.45 -2.02 11.46
C ILE A 203 -3.77 -3.49 11.27
N GLU A 204 -3.58 -4.00 10.06
CA GLU A 204 -4.02 -5.33 9.68
C GLU A 204 -2.95 -6.09 8.90
N ASP A 205 -2.92 -7.39 9.08
CA ASP A 205 -2.19 -8.31 8.19
C ASP A 205 -3.08 -8.67 7.00
N VAL A 206 -2.58 -8.43 5.79
CA VAL A 206 -3.36 -8.60 4.55
C VAL A 206 -3.80 -10.06 4.36
N ALA A 207 -2.96 -11.04 4.73
CA ALA A 207 -3.33 -12.44 4.66
C ALA A 207 -4.45 -12.81 5.65
N LYS A 208 -4.41 -12.25 6.86
CA LYS A 208 -5.49 -12.44 7.85
C LYS A 208 -6.78 -11.78 7.39
N LEU A 209 -6.70 -10.59 6.78
CA LEU A 209 -7.87 -9.93 6.18
C LEU A 209 -8.48 -10.80 5.09
N LYS A 210 -7.66 -11.33 4.17
CA LYS A 210 -8.12 -12.25 3.12
C LYS A 210 -8.70 -13.53 3.69
N ALA A 211 -8.14 -14.07 4.76
CA ALA A 211 -8.64 -15.29 5.40
C ALA A 211 -9.96 -15.09 6.17
N ARG A 212 -10.20 -13.90 6.74
CA ARG A 212 -11.48 -13.53 7.38
C ARG A 212 -12.56 -13.14 6.37
N SER A 213 -12.22 -13.12 5.11
CA SER A 213 -13.07 -12.56 4.08
C SER A 213 -14.29 -13.42 3.81
N VAL A 214 -15.42 -12.82 3.92
CA VAL A 214 -16.74 -13.35 3.58
C VAL A 214 -16.84 -13.39 2.06
N HIS A 215 -16.98 -14.57 1.47
CA HIS A 215 -17.20 -14.68 0.03
C HIS A 215 -18.56 -14.08 -0.34
N VAL A 216 -18.55 -13.07 -1.19
CA VAL A 216 -19.77 -12.59 -1.84
C VAL A 216 -19.96 -13.40 -3.11
N ILE A 217 -21.07 -14.10 -3.19
CA ILE A 217 -21.37 -14.99 -4.30
C ILE A 217 -22.66 -14.51 -4.96
N GLU A 218 -22.60 -14.30 -6.27
CA GLU A 218 -23.73 -14.01 -7.12
C GLU A 218 -24.03 -15.24 -7.97
N VAL A 219 -25.25 -15.75 -7.89
CA VAL A 219 -25.69 -16.89 -8.71
C VAL A 219 -26.92 -16.50 -9.52
N THR A 220 -26.86 -16.73 -10.81
CA THR A 220 -28.01 -16.60 -11.71
C THR A 220 -28.52 -18.00 -12.07
N PHE A 221 -29.74 -18.31 -11.66
CA PHE A 221 -30.41 -19.58 -11.96
C PHE A 221 -31.23 -19.48 -13.25
N ALA A 222 -31.53 -20.63 -13.85
CA ALA A 222 -32.43 -20.69 -15.02
C ALA A 222 -33.88 -20.36 -14.66
N ALA A 223 -34.29 -20.51 -13.42
CA ALA A 223 -35.57 -20.14 -12.84
C ALA A 223 -35.36 -19.71 -11.39
N PRO A 224 -36.26 -18.91 -10.78
CA PRO A 224 -36.09 -18.53 -9.37
C PRO A 224 -35.90 -19.75 -8.49
N PRO A 225 -34.83 -19.78 -7.67
CA PRO A 225 -34.56 -20.93 -6.81
C PRO A 225 -35.63 -21.09 -5.73
N PRO A 226 -35.91 -22.32 -5.25
CA PRO A 226 -36.87 -22.55 -4.21
C PRO A 226 -36.50 -21.81 -2.92
N PRO A 227 -37.51 -21.35 -2.13
CA PRO A 227 -37.28 -20.77 -0.83
C PRO A 227 -36.49 -21.73 0.08
N GLY A 228 -35.46 -21.19 0.78
CA GLY A 228 -34.67 -21.99 1.71
C GLY A 228 -33.50 -22.76 1.10
N LEU A 229 -33.30 -22.73 -0.23
CA LEU A 229 -32.15 -23.38 -0.88
C LEU A 229 -30.79 -22.92 -0.25
N LEU A 230 -30.72 -21.65 0.14
CA LEU A 230 -29.52 -21.02 0.71
C LEU A 230 -29.64 -20.79 2.24
N ALA A 231 -30.62 -21.43 2.90
CA ALA A 231 -30.72 -21.43 4.34
C ALA A 231 -29.68 -22.39 4.96
N LEU A 232 -28.38 -22.06 4.72
CA LEU A 232 -27.24 -22.85 5.18
C LEU A 232 -26.53 -22.15 6.35
N PRO A 233 -25.95 -22.90 7.29
CA PRO A 233 -25.12 -22.30 8.34
C PRO A 233 -23.99 -21.47 7.71
N GLY A 234 -23.77 -20.25 8.22
CA GLY A 234 -22.73 -19.33 7.69
C GLY A 234 -23.05 -18.67 6.35
N VAL A 235 -24.26 -18.85 5.80
CA VAL A 235 -24.72 -18.21 4.57
C VAL A 235 -25.82 -17.21 4.87
N ARG A 236 -25.65 -15.97 4.36
CA ARG A 236 -26.63 -14.89 4.49
C ARG A 236 -27.01 -14.38 3.11
N GLU A 237 -28.30 -14.46 2.76
CA GLU A 237 -28.82 -13.82 1.57
C GLU A 237 -28.79 -12.29 1.74
N LEU A 238 -28.20 -11.57 0.78
CA LEU A 238 -28.10 -10.11 0.78
C LEU A 238 -29.22 -9.48 -0.03
N ARG A 239 -29.43 -10.03 -1.24
CA ARG A 239 -30.38 -9.49 -2.21
C ARG A 239 -30.82 -10.59 -3.17
N ARG A 240 -32.09 -10.52 -3.60
CA ARG A 240 -32.67 -11.39 -4.63
C ARG A 240 -33.36 -10.56 -5.70
N ASP A 241 -32.94 -10.76 -6.94
CA ASP A 241 -33.53 -10.12 -8.12
C ASP A 241 -34.01 -11.20 -9.08
N GLY A 242 -35.25 -11.67 -8.87
CA GLY A 242 -35.82 -12.75 -9.68
C GLY A 242 -35.03 -14.06 -9.55
N ALA A 243 -34.34 -14.45 -10.64
CA ALA A 243 -33.52 -15.65 -10.68
C ALA A 243 -32.05 -15.43 -10.23
N THR A 244 -31.65 -14.18 -10.00
CA THR A 244 -30.29 -13.85 -9.50
C THR A 244 -30.32 -13.64 -7.99
N VAL A 245 -29.44 -14.32 -7.27
CA VAL A 245 -29.32 -14.23 -5.80
C VAL A 245 -27.89 -13.84 -5.45
N HIS A 246 -27.78 -12.83 -4.58
CA HIS A 246 -26.53 -12.38 -3.98
C HIS A 246 -26.51 -12.83 -2.52
N PHE A 247 -25.45 -13.48 -2.08
CA PHE A 247 -25.31 -13.93 -0.70
C PHE A 247 -23.87 -13.89 -0.22
N GLN A 248 -23.74 -13.84 1.08
CA GLN A 248 -22.47 -13.94 1.79
C GLN A 248 -22.30 -15.34 2.36
N ALA A 249 -21.12 -15.93 2.20
CA ALA A 249 -20.75 -17.20 2.81
C ALA A 249 -19.50 -17.02 3.68
N HIS A 250 -19.64 -17.29 4.98
CA HIS A 250 -18.54 -17.45 5.93
C HIS A 250 -18.15 -18.92 5.93
N ASP A 251 -16.92 -19.28 5.56
CA ASP A 251 -16.36 -20.65 5.55
C ASP A 251 -17.21 -21.73 4.84
N GLY A 252 -18.25 -21.34 4.12
CA GLY A 252 -19.28 -22.24 3.61
C GLY A 252 -19.37 -22.35 2.09
N VAL A 253 -18.33 -21.97 1.32
CA VAL A 253 -18.38 -22.00 -0.16
C VAL A 253 -18.72 -23.39 -0.68
N ASP A 254 -18.16 -24.46 -0.10
CA ASP A 254 -18.44 -25.84 -0.48
C ASP A 254 -19.93 -26.21 -0.27
N ALA A 255 -20.50 -25.83 0.88
CA ALA A 255 -21.90 -26.08 1.19
C ALA A 255 -22.82 -25.34 0.20
N VAL A 256 -22.48 -24.12 -0.15
CA VAL A 256 -23.19 -23.33 -1.16
C VAL A 256 -23.10 -23.98 -2.53
N LEU A 257 -21.89 -24.36 -2.98
CA LEU A 257 -21.69 -25.02 -4.27
C LEU A 257 -22.51 -26.32 -4.37
N LYS A 258 -22.56 -27.12 -3.30
CA LYS A 258 -23.35 -28.33 -3.25
C LYS A 258 -24.86 -28.06 -3.30
N ALA A 259 -25.31 -27.01 -2.63
CA ALA A 259 -26.73 -26.64 -2.65
C ALA A 259 -27.17 -26.13 -4.03
N ILE A 260 -26.40 -25.22 -4.63
CA ILE A 260 -26.74 -24.69 -5.97
C ILE A 260 -26.58 -25.73 -7.08
N ALA A 261 -25.70 -26.73 -6.93
CA ALA A 261 -25.52 -27.81 -7.90
C ALA A 261 -26.80 -28.65 -8.13
N THR A 262 -27.76 -28.57 -7.23
CA THR A 262 -29.07 -29.23 -7.39
C THR A 262 -30.00 -28.48 -8.36
N GLN A 263 -29.65 -27.26 -8.73
CA GLN A 263 -30.42 -26.39 -9.60
C GLN A 263 -29.65 -26.12 -10.92
N ARG A 264 -30.37 -25.70 -11.96
CA ARG A 264 -29.73 -25.28 -13.20
C ARG A 264 -29.20 -23.87 -13.05
N VAL A 265 -27.88 -23.76 -12.85
CA VAL A 265 -27.15 -22.48 -12.75
C VAL A 265 -26.77 -22.02 -14.16
N LEU A 266 -26.98 -20.74 -14.47
CA LEU A 266 -26.59 -20.09 -15.73
C LEU A 266 -25.29 -19.32 -15.60
N ASP A 267 -25.08 -18.65 -14.44
CA ASP A 267 -23.86 -17.90 -14.16
C ASP A 267 -23.55 -17.98 -12.67
N LEU A 268 -22.24 -18.02 -12.34
CA LEU A 268 -21.73 -18.00 -10.98
C LEU A 268 -20.54 -17.07 -10.94
N ARG A 269 -20.65 -16.04 -10.12
CA ARG A 269 -19.57 -15.10 -9.83
C ARG A 269 -19.24 -15.13 -8.36
N THR A 270 -17.98 -15.31 -8.05
CA THR A 270 -17.47 -15.19 -6.70
C THR A 270 -16.59 -13.96 -6.63
N GLN A 271 -16.92 -13.03 -5.76
CA GLN A 271 -16.04 -11.94 -5.39
C GLN A 271 -15.43 -12.27 -4.03
N GLN A 272 -14.11 -12.36 -4.01
CA GLN A 272 -13.41 -12.29 -2.72
C GLN A 272 -13.59 -10.86 -2.22
N PRO A 273 -13.93 -10.67 -0.94
CA PRO A 273 -13.94 -9.33 -0.36
C PRO A 273 -12.58 -8.70 -0.58
N SER A 274 -12.61 -7.52 -1.13
CA SER A 274 -11.44 -6.70 -1.31
C SER A 274 -11.12 -5.99 0.02
N LEU A 275 -9.88 -5.55 0.20
CA LEU A 275 -9.56 -4.56 1.23
C LEU A 275 -10.52 -3.36 1.18
N GLU A 276 -11.16 -3.13 0.03
CA GLU A 276 -12.15 -2.07 -0.18
C GLU A 276 -13.41 -2.28 0.67
N ASP A 277 -13.90 -3.51 0.79
CA ASP A 277 -15.05 -3.83 1.65
C ASP A 277 -14.73 -3.62 3.12
N VAL A 278 -13.53 -4.02 3.54
CA VAL A 278 -13.02 -3.78 4.89
C VAL A 278 -12.81 -2.27 5.13
N PHE A 279 -12.23 -1.58 4.16
CA PHE A 279 -12.00 -0.15 4.21
C PHE A 279 -13.33 0.63 4.29
N LEU A 280 -14.34 0.25 3.49
CA LEU A 280 -15.67 0.85 3.53
C LEU A 280 -16.34 0.63 4.89
N ALA A 281 -16.19 -0.55 5.50
CA ALA A 281 -16.69 -0.80 6.85
C ALA A 281 -16.09 0.17 7.89
N TYR A 282 -14.78 0.45 7.81
CA TYR A 282 -14.14 1.47 8.65
C TYR A 282 -14.53 2.92 8.31
N TYR A 283 -15.12 3.16 7.12
CA TYR A 283 -15.55 4.49 6.70
C TYR A 283 -17.02 4.76 6.97
N THR A 284 -17.88 3.74 6.89
CA THR A 284 -19.33 3.87 7.02
C THR A 284 -19.83 3.64 8.44
N ASP A 285 -19.07 2.93 9.28
CA ASP A 285 -19.48 2.62 10.67
C ASP A 285 -18.51 3.28 11.68
N PRO A 286 -18.90 4.40 12.33
CA PRO A 286 -18.11 5.01 13.38
C PRO A 286 -18.08 4.22 14.69
N GLU A 287 -18.93 3.19 14.85
CA GLU A 287 -19.16 2.46 16.11
C GLU A 287 -18.65 1.01 16.12
N LEU A 288 -17.76 0.60 15.21
CA LEU A 288 -17.14 -0.72 15.35
C LEU A 288 -16.37 -0.83 16.68
N PRO A 289 -16.67 -1.82 17.55
CA PRO A 289 -16.22 -1.87 18.93
C PRO A 289 -14.71 -1.91 19.07
N GLN A 290 -14.20 -1.14 20.03
CA GLN A 290 -12.76 -1.11 20.40
C GLN A 290 -12.24 -2.45 20.96
N GLU A 291 -13.09 -3.45 21.19
CA GLU A 291 -12.74 -4.74 21.79
C GLU A 291 -11.99 -5.68 20.84
N GLU A 292 -12.24 -5.62 19.55
CA GLU A 292 -11.45 -6.41 18.58
C GLU A 292 -10.01 -5.90 18.40
N ARG A 293 -9.72 -4.67 18.85
CA ARG A 293 -8.38 -4.07 18.81
C ARG A 293 -7.40 -4.69 19.82
N ARG A 294 -7.87 -5.42 20.83
CA ARG A 294 -7.03 -6.00 21.91
C ARG A 294 -6.75 -7.50 21.76
N ALA A 295 -7.41 -8.18 20.85
CA ALA A 295 -7.20 -9.62 20.64
C ALA A 295 -6.05 -9.94 19.66
N SER A 296 -5.33 -8.94 19.18
CA SER A 296 -4.21 -9.07 18.22
C SER A 296 -2.92 -8.43 18.73
N ALA A 297 -2.78 -8.19 20.04
CA ALA A 297 -1.55 -7.76 20.69
C ALA A 297 -0.81 -8.95 21.31
#